data_b63ee48be47f3af43014bcb73cdeef17
#
_entry.id   b63ee48be47f3af43014bcb73cdeef17
#
_cell.length_a   1.000
_cell.length_b   1.000
_cell.length_c   1.000
_cell.angle_alpha   90.00
_cell.angle_beta   90.00
_cell.angle_gamma   90.00
#
_symmetry.space_group_name_H-M   'P 1'
#
loop_
_entity.id
_entity.type
_entity.pdbx_description
1 polymer ?
#
loop_
_entity_poly.entity_id
_entity_poly.type
_entity_poly.pdbx_seq_one_letter_code
_entity_poly.pdbx_strand_id
1 'polypeptide(L)'
;MFKSFFPKPKWFVLSLIFWFGINLLLWYSGGKHWGEFVGFPKGYADAELAVSVARFWSPAFIWFYIWFFIATALFAGFWKMLSDNPWQRWSIWGSAFILFNIWFGVQISVLVNAWYVPFWDLIQSMLTNGGGNIMDLYKETLVFLYIAMVGVTLAVVNSFFTSHYVFRWRTAMNDFYTAHWDKLRHIEGASQRVQEDTMRFATIMEDLGVELVKAMMTLIAFLPLLFQLSKYVPIVPIIGELNHSLVWAAIVWAVFGTVLLMVVGIKLPGLQFNNQKVEAAYRKELVYGEDHADRARPATLKELFSRVRTNYFRLYFHYAYFNLTATWYGQLDILYNLVVLFPSIAAGKLSLGLINQIGGVFNKVRDSFQYLINSWKTIIELLSIRKRLKAFESILDQSS
;
A
#
# COMPACT_ATOMS: atom_id res chain seq x y z
N MET A 1 20.45 -9.84 1.00
CA MET A 1 19.15 -9.29 1.44
C MET A 1 17.97 -10.27 1.29
N PHE A 2 17.57 -10.65 0.05
CA PHE A 2 16.48 -11.63 -0.10
C PHE A 2 16.92 -13.08 0.21
N LYS A 3 18.15 -13.46 -0.15
CA LYS A 3 18.69 -14.81 0.12
C LYS A 3 18.79 -15.12 1.62
N SER A 4 18.94 -14.11 2.48
CA SER A 4 19.06 -14.31 3.93
C SER A 4 17.73 -14.68 4.59
N PHE A 5 16.59 -14.26 4.03
CA PHE A 5 15.28 -14.42 4.65
C PHE A 5 14.34 -15.34 3.87
N PHE A 6 14.35 -15.27 2.55
CA PHE A 6 13.51 -16.11 1.69
C PHE A 6 14.28 -17.31 1.12
N PRO A 7 13.72 -18.52 1.15
CA PRO A 7 14.36 -19.68 0.56
C PRO A 7 14.44 -19.53 -0.96
N LYS A 8 15.65 -19.66 -1.55
CA LYS A 8 15.86 -19.56 -3.01
C LYS A 8 15.00 -18.46 -3.68
N PRO A 9 15.24 -17.15 -3.43
CA PRO A 9 14.28 -16.05 -3.64
C PRO A 9 13.64 -16.01 -5.04
N LYS A 10 14.38 -16.30 -6.11
CA LYS A 10 13.84 -16.30 -7.48
C LYS A 10 12.74 -17.36 -7.65
N TRP A 11 13.04 -18.60 -7.23
CA TRP A 11 12.09 -19.71 -7.30
C TRP A 11 10.93 -19.54 -6.33
N PHE A 12 11.21 -18.96 -5.18
CA PHE A 12 10.17 -18.63 -4.20
C PHE A 12 9.14 -17.64 -4.77
N VAL A 13 9.58 -16.55 -5.35
CA VAL A 13 8.66 -15.56 -5.94
C VAL A 13 7.90 -16.13 -7.12
N LEU A 14 8.56 -16.88 -8.03
CA LEU A 14 7.89 -17.52 -9.16
C LEU A 14 6.84 -18.53 -8.70
N SER A 15 7.20 -19.37 -7.72
CA SER A 15 6.25 -20.37 -7.18
C SER A 15 5.09 -19.69 -6.42
N LEU A 16 5.34 -18.57 -5.74
CA LEU A 16 4.30 -17.78 -5.06
C LEU A 16 3.29 -17.20 -6.07
N ILE A 17 3.79 -16.60 -7.16
CA ILE A 17 2.93 -16.05 -8.21
C ILE A 17 2.10 -17.17 -8.86
N PHE A 18 2.73 -18.27 -9.18
CA PHE A 18 2.06 -19.44 -9.77
C PHE A 18 1.00 -20.02 -8.82
N TRP A 19 1.36 -20.20 -7.54
CA TRP A 19 0.45 -20.71 -6.52
C TRP A 19 -0.74 -19.78 -6.28
N PHE A 20 -0.49 -18.48 -6.23
CA PHE A 20 -1.54 -17.48 -6.12
C PHE A 20 -2.48 -17.52 -7.33
N GLY A 21 -1.94 -17.62 -8.56
CA GLY A 21 -2.72 -17.76 -9.79
C GLY A 21 -3.59 -19.02 -9.79
N ILE A 22 -3.06 -20.16 -9.38
CA ILE A 22 -3.83 -21.42 -9.24
C ILE A 22 -4.97 -21.24 -8.23
N ASN A 23 -4.70 -20.66 -7.05
CA ASN A 23 -5.72 -20.47 -6.04
C ASN A 23 -6.83 -19.51 -6.50
N LEU A 24 -6.50 -18.45 -7.23
CA LEU A 24 -7.48 -17.58 -7.86
C LEU A 24 -8.34 -18.33 -8.88
N LEU A 25 -7.72 -19.06 -9.79
CA LEU A 25 -8.45 -19.87 -10.78
C LEU A 25 -9.39 -20.87 -10.11
N LEU A 26 -8.90 -21.62 -9.12
CA LEU A 26 -9.71 -22.57 -8.37
C LEU A 26 -10.87 -21.90 -7.62
N TRP A 27 -10.62 -20.74 -7.00
CA TRP A 27 -11.65 -20.00 -6.29
C TRP A 27 -12.79 -19.56 -7.20
N TYR A 28 -12.46 -18.97 -8.36
CA TYR A 28 -13.46 -18.49 -9.31
C TYR A 28 -14.07 -19.60 -10.18
N SER A 29 -13.40 -20.73 -10.37
CA SER A 29 -13.96 -21.88 -11.10
C SER A 29 -14.96 -22.73 -10.29
N GLY A 30 -15.19 -22.38 -9.03
CA GLY A 30 -16.15 -23.08 -8.17
C GLY A 30 -15.70 -23.27 -6.74
N GLY A 31 -14.44 -23.04 -6.42
CA GLY A 31 -13.87 -23.24 -5.07
C GLY A 31 -14.59 -22.48 -3.97
N LYS A 32 -15.16 -21.31 -4.31
CA LYS A 32 -16.01 -20.55 -3.38
C LYS A 32 -17.25 -21.31 -2.89
N HIS A 33 -17.71 -22.33 -3.63
CA HIS A 33 -18.87 -23.18 -3.28
C HIS A 33 -18.46 -24.51 -2.65
N TRP A 34 -17.17 -24.88 -2.66
CA TRP A 34 -16.73 -26.17 -2.13
C TRP A 34 -16.99 -26.36 -0.64
N GLY A 35 -17.24 -25.30 0.10
CA GLY A 35 -17.66 -25.38 1.50
C GLY A 35 -18.95 -26.19 1.70
N GLU A 36 -19.84 -26.25 0.68
CA GLU A 36 -21.04 -27.06 0.73
C GLU A 36 -20.74 -28.58 0.91
N PHE A 37 -19.64 -29.06 0.34
CA PHE A 37 -19.18 -30.46 0.50
C PHE A 37 -18.65 -30.73 1.92
N VAL A 38 -18.29 -29.68 2.67
CA VAL A 38 -17.72 -29.78 4.02
C VAL A 38 -18.77 -29.41 5.09
N GLY A 39 -20.03 -29.22 4.69
CA GLY A 39 -21.14 -28.99 5.62
C GLY A 39 -21.58 -27.52 5.76
N PHE A 40 -21.09 -26.61 4.94
CA PHE A 40 -21.64 -25.26 4.89
C PHE A 40 -23.02 -25.22 4.21
N PRO A 41 -23.89 -24.25 4.54
CA PRO A 41 -25.21 -24.13 3.95
C PRO A 41 -25.15 -23.98 2.42
N LYS A 42 -26.11 -24.59 1.71
CA LYS A 42 -26.19 -24.44 0.24
C LYS A 42 -26.41 -22.98 -0.14
N GLY A 43 -25.69 -22.52 -1.18
CA GLY A 43 -25.80 -21.13 -1.68
C GLY A 43 -25.16 -20.06 -0.78
N TYR A 44 -24.42 -20.44 0.24
CA TYR A 44 -23.78 -19.49 1.18
C TYR A 44 -22.84 -18.50 0.49
N ALA A 45 -22.22 -18.90 -0.61
CA ALA A 45 -21.24 -18.09 -1.31
C ALA A 45 -21.87 -16.89 -2.07
N ASP A 46 -23.15 -16.99 -2.40
CA ASP A 46 -23.90 -15.96 -3.13
C ASP A 46 -24.97 -15.30 -2.23
N ALA A 47 -24.99 -15.63 -0.93
CA ALA A 47 -25.90 -15.01 0.04
C ALA A 47 -25.56 -13.53 0.25
N GLU A 48 -26.62 -12.74 0.45
CA GLU A 48 -26.46 -11.32 0.79
C GLU A 48 -25.75 -11.16 2.14
N LEU A 49 -24.69 -10.36 2.15
CA LEU A 49 -23.86 -10.16 3.33
C LEU A 49 -24.41 -9.02 4.18
N ALA A 50 -24.54 -9.24 5.48
CA ALA A 50 -24.99 -8.22 6.41
C ALA A 50 -24.06 -6.98 6.40
N VAL A 51 -24.69 -5.80 6.55
CA VAL A 51 -23.96 -4.52 6.71
C VAL A 51 -23.65 -4.32 8.20
N SER A 52 -22.91 -5.25 8.77
CA SER A 52 -22.47 -5.24 10.18
C SER A 52 -21.25 -6.14 10.36
N VAL A 53 -20.63 -6.11 11.54
CA VAL A 53 -19.50 -7.00 11.89
C VAL A 53 -19.85 -8.50 11.77
N ALA A 54 -21.14 -8.87 11.85
CA ALA A 54 -21.59 -10.25 11.65
C ALA A 54 -21.20 -10.81 10.27
N ARG A 55 -20.98 -9.94 9.28
CA ARG A 55 -20.45 -10.29 7.94
C ARG A 55 -19.18 -11.13 8.04
N PHE A 56 -18.26 -10.78 8.94
CA PHE A 56 -16.98 -11.48 9.09
C PHE A 56 -17.10 -12.89 9.68
N TRP A 57 -18.25 -13.22 10.25
CA TRP A 57 -18.60 -14.56 10.76
C TRP A 57 -19.54 -15.32 9.83
N SER A 58 -19.87 -14.74 8.67
CA SER A 58 -20.71 -15.42 7.70
C SER A 58 -20.00 -16.67 7.13
N PRO A 59 -20.76 -17.68 6.71
CA PRO A 59 -20.21 -18.91 6.13
C PRO A 59 -19.25 -18.64 4.95
N ALA A 60 -19.54 -17.64 4.13
CA ALA A 60 -18.68 -17.23 3.02
C ALA A 60 -17.29 -16.74 3.47
N PHE A 61 -17.24 -15.93 4.54
CA PHE A 61 -15.98 -15.44 5.10
C PHE A 61 -15.21 -16.54 5.82
N ILE A 62 -15.91 -17.37 6.63
CA ILE A 62 -15.29 -18.50 7.34
C ILE A 62 -14.67 -19.48 6.32
N TRP A 63 -15.38 -19.77 5.22
CA TRP A 63 -14.84 -20.63 4.18
C TRP A 63 -13.59 -20.04 3.52
N PHE A 64 -13.58 -18.72 3.25
CA PHE A 64 -12.39 -18.04 2.75
C PHE A 64 -11.21 -18.14 3.73
N TYR A 65 -11.44 -18.01 5.04
CA TYR A 65 -10.37 -18.16 6.03
C TYR A 65 -9.78 -19.57 6.02
N ILE A 66 -10.63 -20.58 5.96
CA ILE A 66 -10.21 -21.99 5.86
C ILE A 66 -9.42 -22.22 4.58
N TRP A 67 -9.92 -21.74 3.43
CA TRP A 67 -9.23 -21.82 2.15
C TRP A 67 -7.85 -21.19 2.19
N PHE A 68 -7.76 -19.96 2.67
CA PHE A 68 -6.51 -19.21 2.77
C PHE A 68 -5.50 -19.92 3.66
N PHE A 69 -5.94 -20.44 4.80
CA PHE A 69 -5.09 -21.17 5.74
C PHE A 69 -4.58 -22.49 5.13
N ILE A 70 -5.43 -23.27 4.48
CA ILE A 70 -5.06 -24.52 3.80
C ILE A 70 -4.08 -24.23 2.66
N ALA A 71 -4.38 -23.26 1.82
CA ALA A 71 -3.49 -22.85 0.73
C ALA A 71 -2.10 -22.43 1.24
N THR A 72 -2.04 -21.67 2.33
CA THR A 72 -0.79 -21.27 2.98
C THR A 72 -0.05 -22.47 3.57
N ALA A 73 -0.77 -23.40 4.23
CA ALA A 73 -0.17 -24.60 4.83
C ALA A 73 0.44 -25.53 3.76
N LEU A 74 -0.26 -25.71 2.64
CA LEU A 74 0.26 -26.50 1.52
C LEU A 74 1.51 -25.88 0.90
N PHE A 75 1.50 -24.55 0.70
CA PHE A 75 2.68 -23.82 0.21
C PHE A 75 3.85 -23.89 1.18
N ALA A 76 3.60 -23.76 2.48
CA ALA A 76 4.60 -23.88 3.53
C ALA A 76 5.18 -25.31 3.60
N GLY A 77 4.33 -26.31 3.50
CA GLY A 77 4.73 -27.73 3.44
C GLY A 77 5.62 -28.02 2.24
N PHE A 78 5.23 -27.56 1.06
CA PHE A 78 6.03 -27.68 -0.16
C PHE A 78 7.44 -27.09 0.00
N TRP A 79 7.54 -25.87 0.50
CA TRP A 79 8.83 -25.22 0.70
C TRP A 79 9.66 -25.83 1.82
N LYS A 80 9.02 -26.41 2.86
CA LYS A 80 9.75 -27.16 3.90
C LYS A 80 10.44 -28.39 3.35
N MET A 81 9.90 -29.01 2.30
CA MET A 81 10.54 -30.16 1.65
C MET A 81 11.71 -29.74 0.72
N LEU A 82 11.72 -28.49 0.23
CA LEU A 82 12.71 -28.01 -0.74
C LEU A 82 13.88 -27.21 -0.13
N SER A 83 13.76 -26.77 1.11
CA SER A 83 14.73 -25.85 1.73
C SER A 83 14.65 -25.90 3.25
N ASP A 84 15.82 -25.89 3.90
CA ASP A 84 15.97 -25.79 5.38
C ASP A 84 16.34 -24.36 5.83
N ASN A 85 15.81 -23.33 5.18
CA ASN A 85 16.08 -21.97 5.58
C ASN A 85 15.52 -21.69 6.98
N PRO A 86 16.33 -21.22 7.95
CA PRO A 86 15.92 -21.01 9.35
C PRO A 86 14.81 -19.95 9.49
N TRP A 87 14.71 -19.00 8.53
CA TRP A 87 13.71 -17.95 8.50
C TRP A 87 12.42 -18.31 7.75
N GLN A 88 12.32 -19.54 7.22
CA GLN A 88 11.22 -19.97 6.38
C GLN A 88 9.85 -19.83 7.06
N ARG A 89 9.76 -20.09 8.37
CA ARG A 89 8.51 -19.91 9.12
C ARG A 89 8.03 -18.45 9.03
N TRP A 90 8.96 -17.51 9.21
CA TRP A 90 8.64 -16.08 9.15
C TRP A 90 8.39 -15.61 7.72
N SER A 91 9.21 -16.01 6.76
CA SER A 91 9.06 -15.60 5.36
C SER A 91 7.80 -16.15 4.68
N ILE A 92 7.21 -17.25 5.15
CA ILE A 92 5.96 -17.80 4.60
C ILE A 92 4.77 -17.42 5.48
N TRP A 93 4.71 -17.89 6.73
CA TRP A 93 3.57 -17.65 7.61
C TRP A 93 3.45 -16.18 8.03
N GLY A 94 4.57 -15.51 8.27
CA GLY A 94 4.57 -14.09 8.56
C GLY A 94 4.07 -13.26 7.39
N SER A 95 4.53 -13.54 6.17
CA SER A 95 4.01 -12.87 4.96
C SER A 95 2.53 -13.16 4.75
N ALA A 96 2.09 -14.42 4.92
CA ALA A 96 0.69 -14.79 4.80
C ALA A 96 -0.20 -14.05 5.84
N PHE A 97 0.27 -13.93 7.06
CA PHE A 97 -0.46 -13.19 8.10
C PHE A 97 -0.61 -11.70 7.76
N ILE A 98 0.45 -11.06 7.27
CA ILE A 98 0.40 -9.66 6.81
C ILE A 98 -0.59 -9.53 5.64
N LEU A 99 -0.51 -10.42 4.65
CA LEU A 99 -1.43 -10.42 3.50
C LEU A 99 -2.88 -10.62 3.93
N PHE A 100 -3.14 -11.53 4.85
CA PHE A 100 -4.47 -11.75 5.41
C PHE A 100 -5.01 -10.50 6.12
N ASN A 101 -4.19 -9.86 6.96
CA ASN A 101 -4.58 -8.65 7.67
C ASN A 101 -4.86 -7.48 6.72
N ILE A 102 -4.06 -7.33 5.66
CA ILE A 102 -4.29 -6.32 4.63
C ILE A 102 -5.62 -6.59 3.92
N TRP A 103 -5.85 -7.84 3.49
CA TRP A 103 -7.12 -8.24 2.87
C TRP A 103 -8.31 -7.97 3.80
N PHE A 104 -8.21 -8.36 5.07
CA PHE A 104 -9.27 -8.13 6.05
C PHE A 104 -9.54 -6.63 6.24
N GLY A 105 -8.50 -5.80 6.31
CA GLY A 105 -8.61 -4.34 6.37
C GLY A 105 -9.32 -3.75 5.15
N VAL A 106 -9.08 -4.31 3.95
CA VAL A 106 -9.80 -3.93 2.74
C VAL A 106 -11.29 -4.33 2.84
N GLN A 107 -11.61 -5.52 3.39
CA GLN A 107 -12.99 -5.94 3.61
C GLN A 107 -13.72 -5.05 4.62
N ILE A 108 -13.03 -4.58 5.67
CA ILE A 108 -13.58 -3.57 6.59
C ILE A 108 -13.89 -2.27 5.82
N SER A 109 -13.01 -1.83 4.94
CA SER A 109 -13.24 -0.63 4.12
C SER A 109 -14.45 -0.80 3.18
N VAL A 110 -14.64 -1.99 2.61
CA VAL A 110 -15.83 -2.33 1.81
C VAL A 110 -17.09 -2.29 2.67
N LEU A 111 -17.03 -2.83 3.89
CA LEU A 111 -18.16 -2.83 4.81
C LEU A 111 -18.55 -1.41 5.26
N VAL A 112 -17.58 -0.56 5.61
CA VAL A 112 -17.80 0.87 5.92
C VAL A 112 -18.45 1.58 4.74
N ASN A 113 -17.98 1.31 3.54
CA ASN A 113 -18.56 1.90 2.32
C ASN A 113 -20.01 1.43 2.09
N ALA A 114 -20.33 0.17 2.35
CA ALA A 114 -21.70 -0.33 2.28
C ALA A 114 -22.62 0.29 3.35
N TRP A 115 -22.07 0.58 4.55
CA TRP A 115 -22.81 1.22 5.65
C TRP A 115 -23.20 2.67 5.33
N TYR A 116 -22.53 3.36 4.42
CA TYR A 116 -22.92 4.72 4.03
C TYR A 116 -24.37 4.79 3.51
N VAL A 117 -24.85 3.78 2.79
CA VAL A 117 -26.20 3.79 2.23
C VAL A 117 -27.28 3.80 3.32
N PRO A 118 -27.41 2.79 4.20
CA PRO A 118 -28.47 2.80 5.21
C PRO A 118 -28.39 4.00 6.14
N PHE A 119 -27.18 4.46 6.51
CA PHE A 119 -27.01 5.59 7.43
C PHE A 119 -27.44 6.92 6.80
N TRP A 120 -26.91 7.26 5.64
CA TRP A 120 -27.20 8.55 5.01
C TRP A 120 -28.60 8.61 4.41
N ASP A 121 -29.16 7.50 3.96
CA ASP A 121 -30.54 7.44 3.48
C ASP A 121 -31.53 7.57 4.64
N LEU A 122 -31.19 7.05 5.81
CA LEU A 122 -31.99 7.27 7.03
C LEU A 122 -32.02 8.76 7.40
N ILE A 123 -30.87 9.44 7.38
CA ILE A 123 -30.79 10.87 7.62
C ILE A 123 -31.61 11.63 6.60
N GLN A 124 -31.47 11.33 5.30
CA GLN A 124 -32.22 11.95 4.22
C GLN A 124 -33.72 11.79 4.43
N SER A 125 -34.19 10.58 4.78
CA SER A 125 -35.61 10.31 5.00
C SER A 125 -36.18 11.10 6.18
N MET A 126 -35.44 11.23 7.27
CA MET A 126 -35.84 12.01 8.44
C MET A 126 -35.96 13.52 8.14
N LEU A 127 -35.01 14.04 7.34
CA LEU A 127 -35.02 15.46 6.93
C LEU A 127 -36.17 15.74 5.95
N THR A 128 -36.46 14.83 5.04
CA THR A 128 -37.53 14.98 4.03
C THR A 128 -38.93 14.82 4.66
N ASN A 129 -39.09 13.88 5.57
CA ASN A 129 -40.36 13.57 6.21
C ASN A 129 -40.67 14.42 7.45
N GLY A 130 -39.73 15.31 7.85
CA GLY A 130 -39.90 16.18 9.01
C GLY A 130 -39.84 15.46 10.36
N GLY A 131 -39.13 14.33 10.45
CA GLY A 131 -38.92 13.59 11.69
C GLY A 131 -38.74 12.09 11.50
N GLY A 132 -38.42 11.39 12.60
CA GLY A 132 -38.21 9.95 12.63
C GLY A 132 -37.82 9.49 14.03
N ASN A 133 -37.53 8.20 14.17
CA ASN A 133 -37.10 7.64 15.44
C ASN A 133 -35.61 7.80 15.63
N ILE A 134 -35.22 8.64 16.60
CA ILE A 134 -33.79 8.89 16.92
C ILE A 134 -33.01 7.63 17.28
N MET A 135 -33.71 6.59 17.79
CA MET A 135 -33.10 5.31 18.17
C MET A 135 -32.51 4.59 16.95
N ASP A 136 -33.05 4.80 15.76
CA ASP A 136 -32.53 4.15 14.54
C ASP A 136 -31.20 4.80 14.10
N LEU A 137 -31.04 6.12 14.30
CA LEU A 137 -29.73 6.77 14.12
C LEU A 137 -28.68 6.26 15.09
N TYR A 138 -29.05 6.07 16.36
CA TYR A 138 -28.14 5.49 17.35
C TYR A 138 -27.74 4.06 17.00
N LYS A 139 -28.67 3.22 16.51
CA LYS A 139 -28.38 1.85 16.07
C LYS A 139 -27.37 1.83 14.93
N GLU A 140 -27.59 2.65 13.89
CA GLU A 140 -26.65 2.75 12.76
C GLU A 140 -25.28 3.29 13.19
N THR A 141 -25.25 4.25 14.12
CA THR A 141 -24.01 4.74 14.70
C THR A 141 -23.27 3.65 15.48
N LEU A 142 -23.97 2.81 16.23
CA LEU A 142 -23.39 1.66 16.94
C LEU A 142 -22.85 0.61 15.96
N VAL A 143 -23.54 0.36 14.85
CA VAL A 143 -23.03 -0.52 13.78
C VAL A 143 -21.67 -0.03 13.28
N PHE A 144 -21.58 1.27 12.97
CA PHE A 144 -20.30 1.88 12.56
C PHE A 144 -19.22 1.75 13.65
N LEU A 145 -19.58 2.02 14.90
CA LEU A 145 -18.64 1.95 16.02
C LEU A 145 -18.04 0.53 16.15
N TYR A 146 -18.88 -0.52 16.06
CA TYR A 146 -18.37 -1.90 16.08
C TYR A 146 -17.44 -2.19 14.90
N ILE A 147 -17.78 -1.74 13.69
CA ILE A 147 -16.91 -1.89 12.51
C ILE A 147 -15.59 -1.16 12.73
N ALA A 148 -15.63 0.07 13.22
CA ALA A 148 -14.47 0.89 13.50
C ALA A 148 -13.54 0.27 14.56
N MET A 149 -14.11 -0.27 15.64
CA MET A 149 -13.35 -0.95 16.69
C MET A 149 -12.57 -2.16 16.15
N VAL A 150 -13.21 -2.99 15.32
CA VAL A 150 -12.52 -4.09 14.64
C VAL A 150 -11.41 -3.55 13.73
N GLY A 151 -11.69 -2.48 12.97
CA GLY A 151 -10.72 -1.86 12.06
C GLY A 151 -9.49 -1.31 12.78
N VAL A 152 -9.69 -0.57 13.87
CA VAL A 152 -8.61 -0.01 14.69
C VAL A 152 -7.78 -1.12 15.33
N THR A 153 -8.43 -2.12 15.90
CA THR A 153 -7.72 -3.27 16.51
C THR A 153 -6.85 -3.99 15.47
N LEU A 154 -7.42 -4.26 14.29
CA LEU A 154 -6.68 -4.89 13.20
C LEU A 154 -5.50 -4.04 12.73
N ALA A 155 -5.68 -2.72 12.60
CA ALA A 155 -4.62 -1.81 12.17
C ALA A 155 -3.46 -1.81 13.16
N VAL A 156 -3.73 -1.79 14.47
CA VAL A 156 -2.71 -1.87 15.52
C VAL A 156 -1.97 -3.22 15.49
N VAL A 157 -2.73 -4.32 15.40
CA VAL A 157 -2.14 -5.67 15.30
C VAL A 157 -1.27 -5.81 14.05
N ASN A 158 -1.75 -5.32 12.92
CA ASN A 158 -0.99 -5.38 11.66
C ASN A 158 0.28 -4.54 11.73
N SER A 159 0.23 -3.32 12.25
CA SER A 159 1.40 -2.45 12.43
C SER A 159 2.44 -3.12 13.34
N PHE A 160 2.01 -3.58 14.52
CA PHE A 160 2.89 -4.27 15.46
C PHE A 160 3.55 -5.50 14.84
N PHE A 161 2.78 -6.34 14.16
CA PHE A 161 3.30 -7.55 13.54
C PHE A 161 4.24 -7.24 12.37
N THR A 162 3.91 -6.26 11.54
CA THR A 162 4.75 -5.85 10.40
C THR A 162 6.10 -5.34 10.88
N SER A 163 6.15 -4.48 11.90
CA SER A 163 7.41 -4.00 12.48
C SER A 163 8.27 -5.15 13.01
N HIS A 164 7.65 -6.11 13.70
CA HIS A 164 8.36 -7.31 14.15
C HIS A 164 8.85 -8.20 13.00
N TYR A 165 8.05 -8.35 11.94
CA TYR A 165 8.42 -9.12 10.75
C TYR A 165 9.62 -8.48 10.04
N VAL A 166 9.57 -7.17 9.82
CA VAL A 166 10.63 -6.43 9.13
C VAL A 166 11.92 -6.42 9.93
N PHE A 167 11.84 -6.28 11.27
CA PHE A 167 13.02 -6.37 12.12
C PHE A 167 13.67 -7.76 12.07
N ARG A 168 12.88 -8.84 11.98
CA ARG A 168 13.41 -10.20 11.76
C ARG A 168 14.08 -10.37 10.43
N TRP A 169 13.54 -9.73 9.37
CA TRP A 169 14.22 -9.70 8.09
C TRP A 169 15.56 -8.97 8.17
N ARG A 170 15.60 -7.85 8.89
CA ARG A 170 16.85 -7.14 9.16
C ARG A 170 17.83 -8.00 9.97
N THR A 171 17.36 -8.74 10.97
CA THR A 171 18.18 -9.70 11.74
C THR A 171 18.77 -10.75 10.81
N ALA A 172 17.98 -11.34 9.94
CA ALA A 172 18.47 -12.32 8.96
C ALA A 172 19.55 -11.76 8.01
N MET A 173 19.41 -10.49 7.59
CA MET A 173 20.43 -9.81 6.81
C MET A 173 21.70 -9.57 7.62
N ASN A 174 21.54 -9.11 8.87
CA ASN A 174 22.66 -8.88 9.78
C ASN A 174 23.46 -10.17 10.03
N ASP A 175 22.78 -11.25 10.40
CA ASP A 175 23.40 -12.57 10.64
C ASP A 175 24.14 -13.08 9.41
N PHE A 176 23.53 -12.91 8.23
CA PHE A 176 24.15 -13.30 6.97
C PHE A 176 25.42 -12.50 6.66
N TYR A 177 25.42 -11.17 6.85
CA TYR A 177 26.59 -10.33 6.55
C TYR A 177 27.67 -10.48 7.60
N THR A 178 27.32 -10.59 8.88
CA THR A 178 28.31 -10.78 9.96
C THR A 178 28.98 -12.14 9.88
N ALA A 179 28.27 -13.20 9.49
CA ALA A 179 28.86 -14.52 9.23
C ALA A 179 29.91 -14.49 8.09
N HIS A 180 29.83 -13.53 7.19
CA HIS A 180 30.77 -13.35 6.09
C HIS A 180 31.65 -12.11 6.27
N TRP A 181 31.77 -11.57 7.50
CA TRP A 181 32.42 -10.30 7.77
C TRP A 181 33.87 -10.26 7.31
N ASP A 182 34.64 -11.33 7.47
CA ASP A 182 36.04 -11.40 7.04
C ASP A 182 36.25 -11.13 5.55
N LYS A 183 35.28 -11.52 4.70
CA LYS A 183 35.30 -11.25 3.27
C LYS A 183 34.80 -9.84 2.91
N LEU A 184 33.93 -9.26 3.74
CA LEU A 184 33.22 -8.01 3.47
C LEU A 184 33.91 -6.78 4.08
N ARG A 185 34.64 -6.94 5.20
CA ARG A 185 35.23 -5.81 5.96
C ARG A 185 36.22 -4.96 5.18
N HIS A 186 36.83 -5.51 4.13
CA HIS A 186 37.80 -4.79 3.28
C HIS A 186 37.15 -3.86 2.24
N ILE A 187 35.83 -3.90 2.12
CA ILE A 187 35.09 -3.07 1.17
C ILE A 187 34.84 -1.70 1.80
N GLU A 188 35.15 -0.63 1.07
CA GLU A 188 34.88 0.72 1.54
C GLU A 188 33.37 0.88 1.88
N GLY A 189 33.08 1.33 3.09
CA GLY A 189 31.72 1.51 3.60
C GLY A 189 31.01 0.22 4.00
N ALA A 190 31.72 -0.88 4.26
CA ALA A 190 31.11 -2.16 4.67
C ALA A 190 30.26 -2.02 5.94
N SER A 191 30.74 -1.32 6.96
CA SER A 191 30.00 -1.06 8.20
C SER A 191 28.70 -0.29 7.96
N GLN A 192 28.74 0.74 7.11
CA GLN A 192 27.56 1.51 6.73
C GLN A 192 26.52 0.64 6.02
N ARG A 193 26.97 -0.29 5.14
CA ARG A 193 26.05 -1.18 4.43
C ARG A 193 25.36 -2.17 5.35
N VAL A 194 26.10 -2.75 6.30
CA VAL A 194 25.54 -3.70 7.25
C VAL A 194 24.60 -3.01 8.23
N GLN A 195 24.92 -1.81 8.70
CA GLN A 195 24.15 -1.13 9.74
C GLN A 195 23.07 -0.20 9.12
N GLU A 196 23.44 0.74 8.25
CA GLU A 196 22.53 1.78 7.76
C GLU A 196 21.68 1.32 6.58
N ASP A 197 22.32 0.72 5.53
CA ASP A 197 21.59 0.31 4.32
C ASP A 197 20.60 -0.83 4.61
N THR A 198 20.92 -1.77 5.52
CA THR A 198 19.95 -2.81 5.93
C THR A 198 18.78 -2.24 6.71
N MET A 199 19.03 -1.27 7.60
CA MET A 199 17.99 -0.59 8.36
C MET A 199 17.05 0.17 7.41
N ARG A 200 17.61 1.00 6.52
CA ARG A 200 16.82 1.77 5.55
C ARG A 200 16.03 0.86 4.61
N PHE A 201 16.65 -0.21 4.12
CA PHE A 201 15.97 -1.20 3.29
C PHE A 201 14.75 -1.79 4.03
N ALA A 202 14.94 -2.21 5.28
CA ALA A 202 13.87 -2.78 6.08
C ALA A 202 12.74 -1.78 6.30
N THR A 203 13.03 -0.54 6.72
CA THR A 203 12.02 0.51 6.94
C THR A 203 11.23 0.81 5.67
N ILE A 204 11.91 0.97 4.54
CA ILE A 204 11.25 1.26 3.27
C ILE A 204 10.37 0.07 2.83
N MET A 205 10.81 -1.17 3.05
CA MET A 205 10.00 -2.36 2.74
C MET A 205 8.78 -2.48 3.65
N GLU A 206 8.87 -2.03 4.90
CA GLU A 206 7.73 -1.97 5.82
C GLU A 206 6.63 -1.04 5.28
N ASP A 207 7.01 0.17 4.89
CA ASP A 207 6.05 1.19 4.42
C ASP A 207 5.60 0.91 2.98
N LEU A 208 6.57 0.86 2.06
CA LEU A 208 6.28 0.79 0.62
C LEU A 208 5.68 -0.56 0.21
N GLY A 209 6.20 -1.68 0.74
CA GLY A 209 5.77 -3.02 0.37
C GLY A 209 4.34 -3.31 0.84
N VAL A 210 4.03 -2.97 2.09
CA VAL A 210 2.70 -3.16 2.68
C VAL A 210 1.65 -2.30 1.98
N GLU A 211 1.93 -1.02 1.76
CA GLU A 211 0.98 -0.11 1.10
C GLU A 211 0.79 -0.45 -0.39
N LEU A 212 1.81 -0.96 -1.10
CA LEU A 212 1.65 -1.45 -2.46
C LEU A 212 0.67 -2.64 -2.54
N VAL A 213 0.84 -3.62 -1.65
CA VAL A 213 -0.07 -4.76 -1.59
C VAL A 213 -1.49 -4.32 -1.24
N LYS A 214 -1.63 -3.40 -0.30
CA LYS A 214 -2.92 -2.82 0.10
C LYS A 214 -3.59 -2.08 -1.07
N ALA A 215 -2.85 -1.28 -1.84
CA ALA A 215 -3.36 -0.59 -3.02
C ALA A 215 -3.87 -1.60 -4.08
N MET A 216 -3.11 -2.67 -4.34
CA MET A 216 -3.54 -3.72 -5.26
C MET A 216 -4.80 -4.45 -4.78
N MET A 217 -4.85 -4.85 -3.50
CA MET A 217 -6.03 -5.51 -2.93
C MET A 217 -7.25 -4.59 -2.89
N THR A 218 -7.04 -3.29 -2.64
CA THR A 218 -8.11 -2.29 -2.71
C THR A 218 -8.67 -2.17 -4.13
N LEU A 219 -7.83 -2.13 -5.16
CA LEU A 219 -8.31 -2.13 -6.55
C LEU A 219 -9.12 -3.38 -6.87
N ILE A 220 -8.65 -4.57 -6.47
CA ILE A 220 -9.36 -5.83 -6.70
C ILE A 220 -10.74 -5.82 -6.02
N ALA A 221 -10.87 -5.22 -4.84
CA ALA A 221 -12.15 -5.17 -4.11
C ALA A 221 -13.07 -4.05 -4.59
N PHE A 222 -12.56 -2.87 -4.85
CA PHE A 222 -13.37 -1.67 -5.11
C PHE A 222 -13.64 -1.40 -6.59
N LEU A 223 -12.80 -1.87 -7.52
CA LEU A 223 -13.02 -1.67 -8.95
C LEU A 223 -14.30 -2.37 -9.45
N PRO A 224 -14.58 -3.65 -9.08
CA PRO A 224 -15.85 -4.27 -9.41
C PRO A 224 -17.07 -3.55 -8.81
N LEU A 225 -16.90 -3.00 -7.60
CA LEU A 225 -17.97 -2.23 -6.94
C LEU A 225 -18.24 -0.92 -7.69
N LEU A 226 -17.18 -0.20 -8.10
CA LEU A 226 -17.31 1.01 -8.91
C LEU A 226 -17.96 0.72 -10.27
N PHE A 227 -17.63 -0.45 -10.84
CA PHE A 227 -18.25 -0.92 -12.08
C PHE A 227 -19.76 -1.13 -11.91
N GLN A 228 -20.18 -1.77 -10.81
CA GLN A 228 -21.62 -1.96 -10.50
C GLN A 228 -22.33 -0.64 -10.22
N LEU A 229 -21.69 0.29 -9.52
CA LEU A 229 -22.25 1.60 -9.19
C LEU A 229 -22.38 2.52 -10.42
N SER A 230 -21.61 2.29 -11.48
CA SER A 230 -21.70 3.05 -12.73
C SER A 230 -23.08 3.02 -13.37
N LYS A 231 -23.90 2.00 -13.09
CA LYS A 231 -25.30 1.93 -13.57
C LYS A 231 -26.18 3.10 -13.11
N TYR A 232 -25.85 3.68 -11.96
CA TYR A 232 -26.59 4.83 -11.41
C TYR A 232 -26.14 6.17 -12.00
N VAL A 233 -25.01 6.20 -12.71
CA VAL A 233 -24.42 7.41 -13.30
C VAL A 233 -24.13 7.19 -14.79
N PRO A 234 -25.14 7.04 -15.63
CA PRO A 234 -24.95 6.76 -17.05
C PRO A 234 -24.41 7.96 -17.85
N ILE A 235 -24.56 9.18 -17.34
CA ILE A 235 -24.20 10.43 -18.02
C ILE A 235 -23.08 11.12 -17.29
N VAL A 236 -21.97 11.39 -18.00
CA VAL A 236 -20.84 12.18 -17.53
C VAL A 236 -20.90 13.58 -18.10
N PRO A 237 -20.66 14.64 -17.33
CA PRO A 237 -20.59 16.01 -17.85
C PRO A 237 -19.64 16.10 -19.04
N ILE A 238 -20.02 16.86 -20.09
CA ILE A 238 -19.26 17.13 -21.32
C ILE A 238 -19.18 15.92 -22.27
N ILE A 239 -19.07 14.67 -21.76
CA ILE A 239 -18.88 13.47 -22.60
C ILE A 239 -20.21 12.85 -23.02
N GLY A 240 -21.27 13.00 -22.20
CA GLY A 240 -22.59 12.41 -22.45
C GLY A 240 -22.71 10.99 -21.86
N GLU A 241 -23.49 10.13 -22.55
CA GLU A 241 -23.71 8.75 -22.11
C GLU A 241 -22.45 7.90 -22.29
N LEU A 242 -22.05 7.23 -21.24
CA LEU A 242 -20.86 6.38 -21.22
C LEU A 242 -21.12 5.11 -20.38
N ASN A 243 -20.91 3.95 -20.99
CA ASN A 243 -20.93 2.69 -20.26
C ASN A 243 -19.78 2.66 -19.26
N HIS A 244 -20.08 2.25 -18.01
CA HIS A 244 -19.09 2.19 -16.92
C HIS A 244 -18.42 3.54 -16.63
N SER A 245 -19.20 4.60 -16.68
CA SER A 245 -18.80 6.00 -16.57
C SER A 245 -17.88 6.31 -15.41
N LEU A 246 -18.20 5.80 -14.20
CA LEU A 246 -17.41 6.05 -12.99
C LEU A 246 -16.01 5.42 -13.08
N VAL A 247 -15.87 4.26 -13.70
CA VAL A 247 -14.58 3.59 -13.88
C VAL A 247 -13.69 4.41 -14.80
N TRP A 248 -14.22 4.83 -15.95
CA TRP A 248 -13.48 5.69 -16.88
C TRP A 248 -13.15 7.05 -16.26
N ALA A 249 -14.08 7.66 -15.54
CA ALA A 249 -13.84 8.91 -14.84
C ALA A 249 -12.71 8.77 -13.80
N ALA A 250 -12.68 7.69 -13.02
CA ALA A 250 -11.62 7.43 -12.05
C ALA A 250 -10.26 7.23 -12.73
N ILE A 251 -10.20 6.42 -13.79
CA ILE A 251 -8.96 6.16 -14.53
C ILE A 251 -8.42 7.45 -15.18
N VAL A 252 -9.27 8.17 -15.89
CA VAL A 252 -8.86 9.42 -16.57
C VAL A 252 -8.35 10.44 -15.56
N TRP A 253 -9.05 10.60 -14.44
CA TRP A 253 -8.64 11.53 -13.39
C TRP A 253 -7.34 11.11 -12.71
N ALA A 254 -7.17 9.83 -12.42
CA ALA A 254 -5.94 9.29 -11.85
C ALA A 254 -4.76 9.46 -12.82
N VAL A 255 -4.95 9.18 -14.11
CA VAL A 255 -3.91 9.37 -15.13
C VAL A 255 -3.57 10.87 -15.29
N PHE A 256 -4.58 11.73 -15.31
CA PHE A 256 -4.37 13.18 -15.39
C PHE A 256 -3.54 13.70 -14.21
N GLY A 257 -3.93 13.38 -12.96
CA GLY A 257 -3.21 13.80 -11.77
C GLY A 257 -1.79 13.25 -11.73
N THR A 258 -1.64 12.00 -12.13
CA THR A 258 -0.37 11.31 -12.30
C THR A 258 0.57 12.05 -13.25
N VAL A 259 0.13 12.30 -14.48
CA VAL A 259 0.93 12.97 -15.51
C VAL A 259 1.25 14.39 -15.07
N LEU A 260 0.27 15.11 -14.51
CA LEU A 260 0.45 16.46 -14.00
C LEU A 260 1.56 16.54 -12.94
N LEU A 261 1.47 15.70 -11.89
CA LEU A 261 2.44 15.69 -10.81
C LEU A 261 3.82 15.19 -11.27
N MET A 262 3.86 14.22 -12.19
CA MET A 262 5.10 13.74 -12.78
C MET A 262 5.82 14.85 -13.57
N VAL A 263 5.11 15.56 -14.43
CA VAL A 263 5.68 16.65 -15.26
C VAL A 263 6.18 17.79 -14.38
N VAL A 264 5.38 18.21 -13.39
CA VAL A 264 5.77 19.28 -12.48
C VAL A 264 6.90 18.85 -11.55
N GLY A 265 6.93 17.61 -11.11
CA GLY A 265 7.93 17.07 -10.18
C GLY A 265 9.19 16.48 -10.83
N ILE A 266 9.31 16.49 -12.16
CA ILE A 266 10.38 15.78 -12.91
C ILE A 266 11.80 16.12 -12.48
N LYS A 267 12.04 17.34 -12.00
CA LYS A 267 13.37 17.82 -11.56
C LYS A 267 13.68 17.46 -10.10
N LEU A 268 12.67 17.16 -9.29
CA LEU A 268 12.83 16.95 -7.84
C LEU A 268 13.78 15.78 -7.50
N PRO A 269 13.68 14.60 -8.13
CA PRO A 269 14.60 13.49 -7.84
C PRO A 269 16.07 13.84 -8.09
N GLY A 270 16.35 14.53 -9.19
CA GLY A 270 17.72 14.97 -9.51
C GLY A 270 18.27 16.00 -8.52
N LEU A 271 17.44 16.95 -8.11
CA LEU A 271 17.82 17.95 -7.10
C LEU A 271 17.99 17.31 -5.71
N GLN A 272 17.17 16.37 -5.35
CA GLN A 272 17.32 15.61 -4.11
C GLN A 272 18.61 14.78 -4.09
N PHE A 273 18.93 14.12 -5.20
CA PHE A 273 20.20 13.40 -5.34
C PHE A 273 21.40 14.35 -5.19
N ASN A 274 21.37 15.51 -5.86
CA ASN A 274 22.42 16.53 -5.72
C ASN A 274 22.53 17.04 -4.28
N ASN A 275 21.38 17.18 -3.58
CA ASN A 275 21.38 17.56 -2.17
C ASN A 275 22.15 16.56 -1.30
N GLN A 276 21.87 15.26 -1.47
CA GLN A 276 22.59 14.21 -0.75
C GLN A 276 24.09 14.22 -1.07
N LYS A 277 24.46 14.51 -2.33
CA LYS A 277 25.88 14.59 -2.76
C LYS A 277 26.62 15.75 -2.10
N VAL A 278 26.02 16.94 -2.07
CA VAL A 278 26.70 18.12 -1.48
C VAL A 278 26.76 18.02 0.05
N GLU A 279 25.74 17.44 0.70
CA GLU A 279 25.75 17.12 2.12
C GLU A 279 26.84 16.08 2.48
N ALA A 280 26.97 15.04 1.67
CA ALA A 280 28.00 14.04 1.87
C ALA A 280 29.41 14.61 1.74
N ALA A 281 29.63 15.53 0.78
CA ALA A 281 30.92 16.21 0.61
C ALA A 281 31.26 17.11 1.81
N TYR A 282 30.28 17.85 2.32
CA TYR A 282 30.44 18.69 3.50
C TYR A 282 30.74 17.86 4.76
N ARG A 283 29.94 16.79 5.00
CA ARG A 283 30.16 15.85 6.11
C ARG A 283 31.53 15.17 6.04
N LYS A 284 31.96 14.76 4.83
CA LYS A 284 33.27 14.10 4.65
C LYS A 284 34.42 15.01 5.08
N GLU A 285 34.37 16.30 4.75
CA GLU A 285 35.42 17.26 5.13
C GLU A 285 35.41 17.50 6.64
N LEU A 286 34.23 17.58 7.29
CA LEU A 286 34.12 17.67 8.75
C LEU A 286 34.72 16.47 9.46
N VAL A 287 34.38 15.26 9.03
CA VAL A 287 34.93 14.01 9.61
C VAL A 287 36.44 13.94 9.46
N TYR A 288 36.97 14.33 8.29
CA TYR A 288 38.45 14.40 8.11
C TYR A 288 39.09 15.42 9.04
N GLY A 289 38.39 16.51 9.37
CA GLY A 289 38.88 17.53 10.29
C GLY A 289 38.90 17.08 11.76
N GLU A 290 38.15 16.02 12.12
CA GLU A 290 38.22 15.43 13.46
C GLU A 290 39.58 14.77 13.72
N ASP A 291 40.17 14.13 12.69
CA ASP A 291 41.43 13.38 12.81
C ASP A 291 42.66 14.16 12.30
N HIS A 292 42.48 15.20 11.48
CA HIS A 292 43.52 15.92 10.81
C HIS A 292 43.37 17.45 10.94
N ALA A 293 44.25 18.08 11.73
CA ALA A 293 44.20 19.53 12.00
C ALA A 293 44.44 20.45 10.78
N ASP A 294 44.99 19.90 9.69
CA ASP A 294 45.17 20.60 8.41
C ASP A 294 43.92 20.58 7.51
N ARG A 295 42.92 19.81 7.87
CA ARG A 295 41.64 19.67 7.17
C ARG A 295 40.56 20.58 7.80
N ALA A 296 39.36 20.57 7.21
CA ALA A 296 38.20 21.33 7.70
C ALA A 296 38.48 22.82 7.96
N ARG A 297 39.30 23.42 7.14
CA ARG A 297 39.64 24.87 7.27
C ARG A 297 38.37 25.70 7.08
N PRO A 298 38.17 26.80 7.85
CA PRO A 298 36.97 27.63 7.77
C PRO A 298 36.59 28.09 6.38
N ALA A 299 37.57 28.42 5.53
CA ALA A 299 37.32 28.81 4.15
C ALA A 299 36.72 27.66 3.30
N THR A 300 37.27 26.46 3.42
CA THR A 300 36.79 25.23 2.73
C THR A 300 35.39 24.85 3.19
N LEU A 301 35.14 24.85 4.51
CA LEU A 301 33.83 24.57 5.09
C LEU A 301 32.80 25.60 4.63
N LYS A 302 33.14 26.88 4.59
CA LYS A 302 32.25 27.95 4.10
C LYS A 302 31.88 27.76 2.64
N GLU A 303 32.83 27.35 1.79
CA GLU A 303 32.59 27.05 0.36
C GLU A 303 31.66 25.85 0.21
N LEU A 304 31.95 24.72 0.88
CA LEU A 304 31.14 23.53 0.82
C LEU A 304 29.73 23.78 1.32
N PHE A 305 29.57 24.50 2.43
CA PHE A 305 28.26 24.88 2.96
C PHE A 305 27.51 25.85 2.04
N SER A 306 28.19 26.74 1.35
CA SER A 306 27.58 27.58 0.32
C SER A 306 26.96 26.77 -0.82
N ARG A 307 27.62 25.68 -1.24
CA ARG A 307 27.06 24.74 -2.24
C ARG A 307 25.81 24.03 -1.68
N VAL A 308 25.83 23.58 -0.43
CA VAL A 308 24.67 23.01 0.26
C VAL A 308 23.52 24.02 0.24
N ARG A 309 23.74 25.26 0.73
CA ARG A 309 22.74 26.32 0.77
C ARG A 309 22.13 26.61 -0.61
N THR A 310 22.94 26.74 -1.64
CA THR A 310 22.48 27.02 -3.01
C THR A 310 21.60 25.89 -3.54
N ASN A 311 21.98 24.64 -3.27
CA ASN A 311 21.18 23.50 -3.69
C ASN A 311 19.84 23.40 -2.92
N TYR A 312 19.84 23.68 -1.62
CA TYR A 312 18.59 23.74 -0.82
C TYR A 312 17.64 24.82 -1.33
N PHE A 313 18.12 26.04 -1.61
CA PHE A 313 17.26 27.11 -2.13
C PHE A 313 16.65 26.75 -3.49
N ARG A 314 17.45 26.10 -4.37
CA ARG A 314 16.92 25.57 -5.63
C ARG A 314 15.87 24.48 -5.40
N LEU A 315 16.12 23.58 -4.48
CA LEU A 315 15.20 22.51 -4.11
C LEU A 315 13.89 23.08 -3.53
N TYR A 316 13.96 24.07 -2.61
CA TYR A 316 12.80 24.74 -2.04
C TYR A 316 11.94 25.42 -3.10
N PHE A 317 12.56 26.10 -4.05
CA PHE A 317 11.84 26.74 -5.17
C PHE A 317 11.07 25.69 -6.00
N HIS A 318 11.69 24.56 -6.32
CA HIS A 318 11.05 23.49 -7.05
C HIS A 318 9.94 22.79 -6.23
N TYR A 319 10.12 22.65 -4.93
CA TYR A 319 9.05 22.17 -4.05
C TYR A 319 7.89 23.17 -3.92
N ALA A 320 8.13 24.45 -3.96
CA ALA A 320 7.08 25.46 -3.82
C ALA A 320 6.02 25.30 -4.92
N TYR A 321 6.43 25.28 -6.19
CA TYR A 321 5.46 25.13 -7.28
C TYR A 321 4.90 23.70 -7.39
N PHE A 322 5.70 22.66 -7.04
CA PHE A 322 5.19 21.30 -6.97
C PHE A 322 4.09 21.17 -5.92
N ASN A 323 4.33 21.66 -4.71
CA ASN A 323 3.35 21.62 -3.62
C ASN A 323 2.12 22.46 -3.96
N LEU A 324 2.30 23.63 -4.60
CA LEU A 324 1.17 24.45 -5.07
C LEU A 324 0.30 23.64 -6.03
N THR A 325 0.90 23.02 -7.06
CA THR A 325 0.18 22.20 -8.04
C THR A 325 -0.49 21.00 -7.39
N ALA A 326 0.22 20.29 -6.50
CA ALA A 326 -0.33 19.14 -5.78
C ALA A 326 -1.51 19.53 -4.89
N THR A 327 -1.43 20.68 -4.21
CA THR A 327 -2.52 21.20 -3.37
C THR A 327 -3.71 21.61 -4.24
N TRP A 328 -3.50 22.32 -5.35
CA TRP A 328 -4.57 22.67 -6.29
C TRP A 328 -5.23 21.42 -6.87
N TYR A 329 -4.45 20.44 -7.30
CA TYR A 329 -5.00 19.16 -7.78
C TYR A 329 -5.85 18.50 -6.69
N GLY A 330 -5.38 18.47 -5.44
CA GLY A 330 -6.14 17.91 -4.32
C GLY A 330 -7.47 18.63 -4.07
N GLN A 331 -7.55 19.95 -4.25
CA GLN A 331 -8.81 20.70 -4.13
C GLN A 331 -9.76 20.38 -5.30
N LEU A 332 -9.25 20.34 -6.53
CA LEU A 332 -10.04 19.96 -7.71
C LEU A 332 -10.56 18.54 -7.61
N ASP A 333 -9.80 17.65 -7.01
CA ASP A 333 -10.13 16.26 -6.81
C ASP A 333 -11.37 16.04 -5.92
N ILE A 334 -11.50 16.81 -4.84
CA ILE A 334 -12.70 16.79 -3.98
C ILE A 334 -13.95 17.17 -4.80
N LEU A 335 -13.83 18.15 -5.70
CA LEU A 335 -14.93 18.62 -6.54
C LEU A 335 -15.21 17.70 -7.72
N TYR A 336 -14.18 17.09 -8.29
CA TYR A 336 -14.31 16.28 -9.51
C TYR A 336 -15.31 15.13 -9.33
N ASN A 337 -15.18 14.39 -8.25
CA ASN A 337 -16.11 13.30 -7.93
C ASN A 337 -17.56 13.79 -7.87
N LEU A 338 -17.81 14.92 -7.20
CA LEU A 338 -19.15 15.48 -7.09
C LEU A 338 -19.68 15.99 -8.45
N VAL A 339 -18.84 16.65 -9.24
CA VAL A 339 -19.19 17.16 -10.59
C VAL A 339 -19.60 16.02 -11.52
N VAL A 340 -18.91 14.87 -11.47
CA VAL A 340 -19.27 13.67 -12.25
C VAL A 340 -20.70 13.19 -11.91
N LEU A 341 -21.13 13.37 -10.65
CA LEU A 341 -22.46 12.93 -10.18
C LEU A 341 -23.58 13.95 -10.47
N PHE A 342 -23.28 15.21 -10.80
CA PHE A 342 -24.28 16.28 -10.96
C PHE A 342 -25.44 15.93 -11.91
N PRO A 343 -25.24 15.34 -13.11
CA PRO A 343 -26.36 15.00 -13.99
C PRO A 343 -27.32 14.00 -13.34
N SER A 344 -26.81 13.01 -12.62
CA SER A 344 -27.62 11.99 -11.96
C SER A 344 -28.29 12.52 -10.68
N ILE A 345 -27.64 13.44 -9.96
CA ILE A 345 -28.24 14.15 -8.81
C ILE A 345 -29.39 15.03 -9.29
N ALA A 346 -29.18 15.83 -10.33
CA ALA A 346 -30.21 16.71 -10.89
C ALA A 346 -31.41 15.92 -11.47
N ALA A 347 -31.16 14.72 -11.96
CA ALA A 347 -32.22 13.81 -12.43
C ALA A 347 -32.92 13.04 -11.29
N GLY A 348 -32.56 13.26 -10.01
CA GLY A 348 -33.17 12.59 -8.87
C GLY A 348 -32.89 11.07 -8.79
N LYS A 349 -31.83 10.59 -9.46
CA LYS A 349 -31.49 9.15 -9.54
C LYS A 349 -30.61 8.66 -8.37
N LEU A 350 -30.07 9.56 -7.56
CA LEU A 350 -29.16 9.24 -6.48
C LEU A 350 -29.75 9.67 -5.14
N SER A 351 -29.69 8.76 -4.16
CA SER A 351 -29.91 9.08 -2.76
C SER A 351 -28.62 9.66 -2.13
N LEU A 352 -28.74 10.29 -0.96
CA LEU A 352 -27.60 10.79 -0.21
C LEU A 352 -26.64 9.66 0.17
N GLY A 353 -27.17 8.49 0.50
CA GLY A 353 -26.37 7.30 0.76
C GLY A 353 -25.57 6.82 -0.44
N LEU A 354 -26.19 6.76 -1.62
CA LEU A 354 -25.51 6.40 -2.85
C LEU A 354 -24.42 7.41 -3.25
N ILE A 355 -24.66 8.72 -3.07
CA ILE A 355 -23.65 9.75 -3.31
C ILE A 355 -22.41 9.51 -2.44
N ASN A 356 -22.60 9.28 -1.15
CA ASN A 356 -21.50 9.01 -0.22
C ASN A 356 -20.80 7.67 -0.53
N GLN A 357 -21.56 6.64 -0.88
CA GLN A 357 -21.01 5.34 -1.27
C GLN A 357 -20.15 5.44 -2.52
N ILE A 358 -20.67 6.05 -3.60
CA ILE A 358 -19.94 6.25 -4.86
C ILE A 358 -18.68 7.07 -4.60
N GLY A 359 -18.78 8.16 -3.83
CA GLY A 359 -17.64 9.00 -3.46
C GLY A 359 -16.55 8.21 -2.75
N GLY A 360 -16.93 7.38 -1.78
CA GLY A 360 -16.00 6.52 -1.05
C GLY A 360 -15.29 5.51 -1.94
N VAL A 361 -16.03 4.82 -2.83
CA VAL A 361 -15.45 3.86 -3.79
C VAL A 361 -14.53 4.55 -4.78
N PHE A 362 -14.98 5.68 -5.34
CA PHE A 362 -14.20 6.47 -6.30
C PHE A 362 -12.86 6.90 -5.71
N ASN A 363 -12.86 7.44 -4.50
CA ASN A 363 -11.65 7.85 -3.80
C ASN A 363 -10.70 6.66 -3.57
N LYS A 364 -11.20 5.51 -3.12
CA LYS A 364 -10.37 4.30 -2.89
C LYS A 364 -9.70 3.81 -4.18
N VAL A 365 -10.43 3.79 -5.30
CA VAL A 365 -9.89 3.38 -6.59
C VAL A 365 -8.84 4.38 -7.08
N ARG A 366 -9.13 5.67 -7.05
CA ARG A 366 -8.20 6.73 -7.42
C ARG A 366 -6.91 6.70 -6.60
N ASP A 367 -7.01 6.67 -5.27
CA ASP A 367 -5.85 6.66 -4.37
C ASP A 367 -4.95 5.46 -4.64
N SER A 368 -5.56 4.31 -4.95
CA SER A 368 -4.82 3.10 -5.29
C SER A 368 -4.07 3.22 -6.62
N PHE A 369 -4.65 3.88 -7.64
CA PHE A 369 -3.94 4.17 -8.88
C PHE A 369 -2.80 5.18 -8.69
N GLN A 370 -3.00 6.18 -7.83
CA GLN A 370 -2.00 7.22 -7.58
C GLN A 370 -0.88 6.79 -6.64
N TYR A 371 -1.04 5.65 -5.96
CA TYR A 371 -0.08 5.18 -4.96
C TYR A 371 1.36 5.13 -5.47
N LEU A 372 1.59 4.53 -6.64
CA LEU A 372 2.95 4.38 -7.20
C LEU A 372 3.64 5.72 -7.45
N ILE A 373 2.87 6.75 -7.77
CA ILE A 373 3.41 8.07 -8.06
C ILE A 373 3.70 8.83 -6.78
N ASN A 374 2.79 8.77 -5.82
CA ASN A 374 2.99 9.36 -4.51
C ASN A 374 4.22 8.75 -3.79
N SER A 375 4.51 7.48 -4.08
CA SER A 375 5.63 6.72 -3.51
C SER A 375 6.92 6.79 -4.36
N TRP A 376 6.94 7.53 -5.48
CA TRP A 376 8.04 7.51 -6.44
C TRP A 376 9.41 7.82 -5.84
N LYS A 377 9.49 8.80 -4.95
CA LYS A 377 10.73 9.15 -4.23
C LYS A 377 11.25 7.97 -3.41
N THR A 378 10.39 7.32 -2.67
CA THR A 378 10.72 6.17 -1.82
C THR A 378 11.12 4.96 -2.66
N ILE A 379 10.49 4.77 -3.83
CA ILE A 379 10.87 3.73 -4.79
C ILE A 379 12.30 3.96 -5.32
N ILE A 380 12.66 5.19 -5.70
CA ILE A 380 14.02 5.52 -6.14
C ILE A 380 15.04 5.25 -5.02
N GLU A 381 14.73 5.65 -3.80
CA GLU A 381 15.59 5.39 -2.64
C GLU A 381 15.80 3.87 -2.44
N LEU A 382 14.72 3.08 -2.47
CA LEU A 382 14.77 1.62 -2.38
C LEU A 382 15.65 1.00 -3.47
N LEU A 383 15.50 1.45 -4.71
CA LEU A 383 16.31 0.96 -5.84
C LEU A 383 17.80 1.28 -5.66
N SER A 384 18.11 2.46 -5.14
CA SER A 384 19.50 2.86 -4.83
C SER A 384 20.10 1.97 -3.73
N ILE A 385 19.40 1.78 -2.62
CA ILE A 385 19.85 0.91 -1.52
C ILE A 385 20.01 -0.53 -2.01
N ARG A 386 19.01 -1.04 -2.76
CA ARG A 386 19.08 -2.38 -3.35
C ARG A 386 20.31 -2.55 -4.25
N LYS A 387 20.65 -1.55 -5.07
CA LYS A 387 21.82 -1.59 -5.94
C LYS A 387 23.12 -1.70 -5.12
N ARG A 388 23.25 -0.93 -4.04
CA ARG A 388 24.41 -0.98 -3.13
C ARG A 388 24.52 -2.33 -2.42
N LEU A 389 23.44 -2.83 -1.84
CA LEU A 389 23.42 -4.12 -1.17
C LEU A 389 23.67 -5.29 -2.14
N LYS A 390 23.16 -5.21 -3.37
CA LYS A 390 23.43 -6.23 -4.39
C LYS A 390 24.89 -6.23 -4.81
N ALA A 391 25.52 -5.06 -4.99
CA ALA A 391 26.94 -4.95 -5.29
C ALA A 391 27.79 -5.51 -4.14
N PHE A 392 27.39 -5.28 -2.90
CA PHE A 392 28.02 -5.82 -1.72
C PHE A 392 27.93 -7.35 -1.64
N GLU A 393 26.75 -7.94 -1.96
CA GLU A 393 26.54 -9.39 -2.01
C GLU A 393 27.25 -10.09 -3.18
N SER A 394 27.45 -9.39 -4.32
CA SER A 394 28.10 -9.98 -5.49
C SER A 394 29.55 -10.40 -5.24
N ILE A 395 30.21 -9.82 -4.26
CA ILE A 395 31.57 -10.17 -3.85
C ILE A 395 31.59 -11.55 -3.17
N LEU A 396 30.54 -11.89 -2.43
CA LEU A 396 30.39 -13.21 -1.81
C LEU A 396 30.15 -14.29 -2.86
N ASP A 397 29.40 -13.96 -3.94
CA ASP A 397 29.11 -14.89 -5.04
C ASP A 397 30.36 -15.15 -5.94
N GLN A 398 31.35 -14.23 -5.95
CA GLN A 398 32.61 -14.40 -6.70
C GLN A 398 33.69 -15.20 -5.94
N SER A 399 33.54 -15.30 -4.63
CA SER A 399 34.50 -15.97 -3.72
C SER A 399 34.03 -17.36 -3.27
N SER A 400 32.89 -17.83 -3.78
CA SER A 400 32.34 -19.18 -3.61
C SER A 400 32.50 -19.98 -4.91
#